data_16f6bb07a2fadf8e9e17c1374f5c05e1
#
_entry.id   16f6bb07a2fadf8e9e17c1374f5c05e1
#
_cell.length_a   1.000
_cell.length_b   1.000
_cell.length_c   1.000
_cell.angle_alpha   90.00
_cell.angle_beta   90.00
_cell.angle_gamma   90.00
#
_symmetry.space_group_name_H-M   'P 1'
#
loop_
_entity.id
_entity.type
_entity.pdbx_description
1 polymer ?
#
loop_
_entity_poly.entity_id
_entity_poly.type
_entity_poly.pdbx_seq_one_letter_code
_entity_poly.pdbx_strand_id
1 'polypeptide(L)'
;MRNRVRVLKKRANSITWRVRVQMMTRLDPTRPNTTLYDSAPRRPTRLDSTRLDPSQPSSHSLRGSPSHFVVAFSRGRGRIGSLDCAANPTDQSETGCDGHNKMKDIRSQFEKNGFVVLEDFFQPEEIDELKSCGEEFTTNLPPENERKVFNTLELQQNKDKYFLDSGNKISVFFEAEALEDNGKLKVHPRVSLNKIGHALHWLHPTFKKYTFDERVKEAAFQLDYQEPAICQSMYIYKNPGIGSEVIMHQDATYLYTEPVKLVGFWIALEDATQENGCLWIAPGSHKSGVHRRYVRNKDPESKELLVYDRAAPCYQLSNFRPVPVSKGTCILIHGQVVHFSYPNKSDKSRHAYTFHVIETQHTSYSKENWLQPPPGGFLKLYRN
;
A
#
# COMPACT_ATOMS: atom_id res chain seq x y z
N MET A 1 13.97 31.29 -5.40
CA MET A 1 14.36 29.92 -5.03
C MET A 1 15.21 29.84 -3.75
N ARG A 2 16.37 30.49 -3.67
CA ARG A 2 17.25 30.41 -2.48
C ARG A 2 16.61 30.80 -1.12
N ASN A 3 15.64 31.73 -1.10
CA ASN A 3 14.97 32.16 0.13
C ASN A 3 13.91 31.18 0.63
N ARG A 4 13.22 30.44 -0.25
CA ARG A 4 12.23 29.40 0.16
C ARG A 4 12.90 28.13 0.69
N VAL A 5 14.03 27.74 0.10
CA VAL A 5 14.85 26.63 0.61
C VAL A 5 15.39 26.96 2.01
N ARG A 6 15.72 28.23 2.29
CA ARG A 6 16.12 28.67 3.65
C ARG A 6 14.97 28.62 4.68
N VAL A 7 13.72 28.85 4.25
CA VAL A 7 12.55 28.76 5.13
C VAL A 7 12.23 27.30 5.45
N LEU A 8 12.32 26.41 4.47
CA LEU A 8 12.18 24.96 4.69
C LEU A 8 13.28 24.44 5.63
N LYS A 9 14.52 24.84 5.43
CA LYS A 9 15.63 24.47 6.35
C LYS A 9 15.44 24.96 7.80
N LYS A 10 14.81 26.12 8.03
CA LYS A 10 14.50 26.61 9.38
C LYS A 10 13.33 25.90 10.05
N ARG A 11 12.36 25.35 9.27
CA ARG A 11 11.22 24.59 9.79
C ARG A 11 11.54 23.11 10.05
N ALA A 12 12.49 22.54 9.31
CA ALA A 12 12.93 21.15 9.42
C ALA A 12 13.41 20.76 10.84
N ASN A 13 13.86 21.72 11.63
CA ASN A 13 14.34 21.48 13.00
C ASN A 13 13.24 21.20 14.03
N SER A 14 11.96 21.22 13.66
CA SER A 14 10.82 21.04 14.59
C SER A 14 9.99 19.75 14.36
N ILE A 15 10.18 19.07 13.25
CA ILE A 15 9.41 17.85 12.94
C ILE A 15 10.27 16.63 13.26
N THR A 16 9.92 15.93 14.35
CA THR A 16 10.58 14.68 14.76
C THR A 16 9.64 13.51 14.51
N TRP A 17 10.05 12.61 13.60
CA TRP A 17 9.35 11.34 13.40
C TRP A 17 10.14 10.19 14.01
N ARG A 18 9.42 9.16 14.47
CA ARG A 18 10.04 7.90 14.83
C ARG A 18 10.27 7.07 13.57
N VAL A 19 11.51 6.77 13.27
CA VAL A 19 11.89 5.84 12.20
C VAL A 19 12.08 4.46 12.82
N ARG A 20 11.24 3.51 12.42
CA ARG A 20 11.39 2.12 12.87
C ARG A 20 12.50 1.46 12.08
N VAL A 21 13.58 1.12 12.76
CA VAL A 21 14.62 0.22 12.23
C VAL A 21 14.10 -1.20 12.43
N GLN A 22 13.54 -1.80 11.37
CA GLN A 22 13.23 -3.22 11.41
C GLN A 22 14.56 -3.99 11.37
N MET A 23 15.09 -4.37 12.55
CA MET A 23 16.20 -5.30 12.62
C MET A 23 15.77 -6.60 11.94
N MET A 24 16.45 -6.95 10.85
CA MET A 24 16.28 -8.24 10.19
C MET A 24 16.79 -9.33 11.13
N THR A 25 15.94 -9.88 11.96
CA THR A 25 16.22 -11.15 12.63
C THR A 25 16.33 -12.22 11.54
N ARG A 26 17.49 -12.85 11.44
CA ARG A 26 17.70 -14.02 10.57
C ARG A 26 16.65 -15.07 11.00
N LEU A 27 15.78 -15.44 10.07
CA LEU A 27 14.91 -16.59 10.25
C LEU A 27 15.79 -17.83 10.39
N ASP A 28 15.54 -18.60 11.45
CA ASP A 28 16.15 -19.91 11.68
C ASP A 28 15.73 -20.85 10.54
N PRO A 29 16.67 -21.42 9.76
CA PRO A 29 16.35 -22.26 8.60
C PRO A 29 15.84 -23.66 8.97
N THR A 30 15.62 -23.97 10.25
CA THR A 30 15.32 -25.34 10.73
C THR A 30 13.84 -25.64 11.01
N ARG A 31 12.90 -24.71 10.74
CA ARG A 31 11.46 -25.03 10.85
C ARG A 31 10.83 -25.23 9.47
N PRO A 32 10.34 -26.44 9.14
CA PRO A 32 9.61 -26.68 7.91
C PRO A 32 8.21 -26.07 8.00
N ASN A 33 7.93 -25.06 7.17
CA ASN A 33 6.57 -24.58 6.91
C ASN A 33 5.89 -25.53 5.93
N THR A 34 5.10 -26.45 6.45
CA THR A 34 4.21 -27.32 5.67
C THR A 34 2.89 -26.61 5.43
N THR A 35 2.74 -25.99 4.26
CA THR A 35 1.48 -25.92 3.49
C THR A 35 1.82 -25.61 2.05
N LEU A 36 1.93 -26.70 1.28
CA LEU A 36 1.96 -26.70 -0.18
C LEU A 36 0.55 -26.38 -0.69
N TYR A 37 0.39 -25.30 -1.43
CA TYR A 37 -0.67 -25.15 -2.42
C TYR A 37 -0.03 -25.23 -3.81
N ASP A 38 -0.08 -26.44 -4.34
CA ASP A 38 0.24 -26.74 -5.75
C ASP A 38 -1.08 -26.61 -6.52
N SER A 39 -1.19 -25.66 -7.40
CA SER A 39 -2.30 -25.54 -8.35
C SER A 39 -1.77 -25.24 -9.75
N ALA A 40 -1.39 -26.32 -10.44
CA ALA A 40 -1.22 -26.31 -11.88
C ALA A 40 -2.57 -26.56 -12.56
N PRO A 41 -2.90 -25.91 -13.68
CA PRO A 41 -4.16 -26.11 -14.38
C PRO A 41 -4.13 -27.43 -15.16
N ARG A 42 -5.07 -28.31 -14.85
CA ARG A 42 -5.33 -29.54 -15.65
C ARG A 42 -6.20 -29.19 -16.86
N ARG A 43 -5.78 -29.64 -18.02
CA ARG A 43 -6.55 -29.64 -19.28
C ARG A 43 -7.80 -30.54 -19.15
N PRO A 44 -8.92 -30.22 -19.83
CA PRO A 44 -10.12 -31.07 -19.83
C PRO A 44 -9.95 -32.26 -20.77
N THR A 45 -10.20 -33.45 -20.27
CA THR A 45 -10.45 -34.65 -21.07
C THR A 45 -11.95 -34.95 -21.14
N ARG A 46 -12.37 -35.41 -22.31
CA ARG A 46 -13.73 -35.66 -22.80
C ARG A 46 -14.53 -36.63 -21.92
N LEU A 47 -15.83 -36.39 -21.97
CA LEU A 47 -16.96 -37.19 -21.51
C LEU A 47 -16.90 -38.65 -22.06
N ASP A 48 -17.26 -39.60 -21.21
CA ASP A 48 -18.11 -40.71 -21.66
C ASP A 48 -19.15 -41.06 -20.61
N SER A 49 -20.32 -41.41 -21.08
CA SER A 49 -21.56 -41.62 -20.42
C SER A 49 -21.77 -43.08 -20.01
N THR A 50 -22.28 -43.39 -18.79
CA THR A 50 -23.37 -44.37 -18.57
C THR A 50 -23.77 -44.48 -17.08
N ARG A 51 -25.00 -44.15 -16.82
CA ARG A 51 -26.12 -44.85 -16.14
C ARG A 51 -26.04 -45.40 -14.71
N LEU A 52 -27.09 -44.97 -13.93
CA LEU A 52 -27.99 -45.68 -12.97
C LEU A 52 -27.48 -45.86 -11.53
N ASP A 53 -28.09 -45.23 -10.57
CA ASP A 53 -29.35 -45.21 -9.78
C ASP A 53 -29.33 -46.12 -8.52
N PRO A 54 -30.24 -45.97 -7.54
CA PRO A 54 -29.94 -45.46 -6.19
C PRO A 54 -30.21 -46.49 -5.07
N SER A 55 -29.78 -46.21 -3.86
CA SER A 55 -30.53 -46.57 -2.62
C SER A 55 -29.80 -46.19 -1.34
N GLN A 56 -30.55 -45.64 -0.43
CA GLN A 56 -30.30 -45.28 0.98
C GLN A 56 -30.20 -46.53 1.89
N PRO A 57 -30.22 -46.37 3.24
CA PRO A 57 -29.36 -45.63 4.15
C PRO A 57 -28.81 -46.50 5.30
N SER A 58 -27.94 -46.00 6.15
CA SER A 58 -28.01 -46.37 7.57
C SER A 58 -27.11 -45.54 8.48
N SER A 59 -27.68 -45.15 9.56
CA SER A 59 -27.25 -44.52 10.78
C SER A 59 -26.14 -45.27 11.52
N HIS A 60 -25.22 -44.53 12.19
CA HIS A 60 -24.91 -44.78 13.60
C HIS A 60 -24.25 -43.58 14.29
N SER A 61 -24.86 -43.19 15.37
CA SER A 61 -24.43 -42.23 16.38
C SER A 61 -23.32 -42.82 17.26
N LEU A 62 -22.35 -42.04 17.66
CA LEU A 62 -21.75 -42.18 18.99
C LEU A 62 -21.25 -40.81 19.50
N ARG A 63 -21.71 -40.53 20.69
CA ARG A 63 -21.40 -39.37 21.54
C ARG A 63 -20.04 -39.56 22.21
N GLY A 64 -19.34 -38.47 22.49
CA GLY A 64 -18.21 -38.43 23.41
C GLY A 64 -17.92 -36.98 23.80
N SER A 65 -18.32 -36.61 25.00
CA SER A 65 -18.14 -35.29 25.65
C SER A 65 -16.79 -35.18 26.38
N PRO A 66 -16.48 -34.01 26.98
CA PRO A 66 -15.13 -33.41 26.97
C PRO A 66 -14.37 -33.61 28.30
N SER A 67 -13.08 -33.49 28.26
CA SER A 67 -12.24 -33.42 29.47
C SER A 67 -11.55 -32.05 29.58
N HIS A 68 -11.93 -31.36 30.65
CA HIS A 68 -11.25 -30.16 31.16
C HIS A 68 -9.83 -30.48 31.66
N PHE A 69 -8.88 -29.63 31.32
CA PHE A 69 -7.63 -29.51 32.06
C PHE A 69 -7.50 -28.10 32.64
N VAL A 70 -7.53 -28.03 33.95
CA VAL A 70 -7.21 -26.88 34.79
C VAL A 70 -5.73 -26.94 35.10
N VAL A 71 -4.97 -25.87 34.86
CA VAL A 71 -3.62 -25.73 35.43
C VAL A 71 -3.57 -24.45 36.26
N ALA A 72 -3.19 -24.64 37.50
CA ALA A 72 -3.19 -23.68 38.58
C ALA A 72 -1.97 -22.75 38.55
N PHE A 73 -2.21 -21.51 38.96
CA PHE A 73 -1.18 -20.51 39.27
C PHE A 73 -0.49 -20.80 40.58
N SER A 74 0.85 -20.71 40.65
CA SER A 74 1.59 -20.54 41.90
C SER A 74 2.28 -19.18 41.89
N ARG A 75 1.97 -18.40 42.93
CA ARG A 75 2.61 -17.12 43.25
C ARG A 75 3.90 -17.41 44.06
N GLY A 76 5.01 -16.82 43.61
CA GLY A 76 6.23 -16.71 44.42
C GLY A 76 6.55 -15.24 44.68
N ARG A 77 6.44 -14.81 45.94
CA ARG A 77 6.95 -13.53 46.45
C ARG A 77 8.40 -13.74 46.89
N GLY A 78 9.27 -12.82 46.50
CA GLY A 78 10.60 -12.68 47.10
C GLY A 78 10.97 -11.21 47.22
N ARG A 79 11.26 -10.80 48.44
CA ARG A 79 11.54 -9.42 48.87
C ARG A 79 13.06 -9.22 49.07
N ILE A 80 13.47 -7.93 48.87
CA ILE A 80 14.50 -7.15 49.59
C ILE A 80 15.95 -7.23 49.11
N GLY A 81 16.52 -6.02 48.89
CA GLY A 81 17.94 -5.72 48.86
C GLY A 81 18.22 -4.32 48.35
N SER A 82 18.10 -3.32 49.25
CA SER A 82 18.61 -1.96 49.05
C SER A 82 20.12 -1.92 49.23
N LEU A 83 20.83 -1.21 48.34
CA LEU A 83 22.16 -0.67 48.62
C LEU A 83 22.28 0.70 47.96
N ASP A 84 22.29 1.71 48.82
CA ASP A 84 22.69 3.10 48.49
C ASP A 84 24.18 3.13 48.15
N CYS A 85 24.55 3.86 47.12
CA CYS A 85 25.87 4.51 47.04
C CYS A 85 25.79 5.81 46.24
N ALA A 86 26.32 6.81 46.88
CA ALA A 86 26.39 8.21 46.70
C ALA A 86 26.66 8.77 45.27
N ALA A 87 26.09 9.96 45.10
CA ALA A 87 26.32 10.91 43.99
C ALA A 87 27.75 11.45 43.91
N ASN A 88 28.18 11.71 42.70
CA ASN A 88 29.06 12.85 42.42
C ASN A 88 28.71 13.48 41.04
N PRO A 89 28.55 14.80 40.96
CA PRO A 89 28.10 15.50 39.78
C PRO A 89 29.30 16.09 39.03
N THR A 90 29.41 15.83 37.74
CA THR A 90 29.96 16.70 36.70
C THR A 90 30.00 15.91 35.37
N ASP A 91 29.05 16.19 34.50
CA ASP A 91 29.35 16.39 33.09
C ASP A 91 28.21 17.14 32.41
N GLN A 92 28.42 18.41 32.17
CA GLN A 92 27.61 19.22 31.25
C GLN A 92 28.32 19.12 29.92
N SER A 93 27.76 18.30 28.99
CA SER A 93 28.03 18.53 27.56
C SER A 93 27.03 17.78 26.69
N GLU A 94 26.45 18.54 25.76
CA GLU A 94 25.95 18.14 24.47
C GLU A 94 24.52 17.56 24.36
N THR A 95 23.53 18.42 24.58
CA THR A 95 22.22 18.32 23.93
C THR A 95 22.25 19.13 22.62
N GLY A 96 22.66 18.52 21.50
CA GLY A 96 22.74 19.28 20.26
C GLY A 96 22.88 18.50 18.95
N CYS A 97 22.73 17.17 18.91
CA CYS A 97 23.03 16.37 17.72
C CYS A 97 21.94 15.45 17.16
N ASP A 98 20.78 15.33 17.79
CA ASP A 98 19.83 14.29 17.40
C ASP A 98 19.07 14.54 16.09
N GLY A 99 18.81 15.79 15.70
CA GLY A 99 18.04 16.10 14.50
C GLY A 99 18.78 15.78 13.17
N HIS A 100 20.08 16.03 13.12
CA HIS A 100 20.89 15.79 11.92
C HIS A 100 21.17 14.31 11.67
N ASN A 101 21.23 13.51 12.71
CA ASN A 101 21.47 12.08 12.60
C ASN A 101 20.21 11.32 12.12
N LYS A 102 19.01 11.77 12.51
CA LYS A 102 17.72 11.23 12.03
C LYS A 102 17.48 11.53 10.54
N MET A 103 17.86 12.73 10.05
CA MET A 103 17.73 13.08 8.63
C MET A 103 18.61 12.22 7.72
N LYS A 104 19.84 11.90 8.12
CA LYS A 104 20.73 10.99 7.39
C LYS A 104 20.15 9.57 7.33
N ASP A 105 19.33 9.18 8.31
CA ASP A 105 18.78 7.84 8.41
C ASP A 105 17.65 7.60 7.40
N ILE A 106 16.71 8.53 7.17
CA ILE A 106 15.60 8.37 6.20
C ILE A 106 16.14 8.16 4.79
N ARG A 107 17.03 9.03 4.32
CA ARG A 107 17.64 8.92 2.98
C ARG A 107 18.45 7.64 2.84
N SER A 108 19.30 7.34 3.82
CA SER A 108 20.15 6.15 3.83
C SER A 108 19.32 4.86 3.80
N GLN A 109 18.24 4.79 4.58
CA GLN A 109 17.33 3.64 4.56
C GLN A 109 16.59 3.51 3.23
N PHE A 110 16.11 4.62 2.67
CA PHE A 110 15.42 4.64 1.39
C PHE A 110 16.35 4.17 0.25
N GLU A 111 17.57 4.67 0.19
CA GLU A 111 18.58 4.27 -0.79
C GLU A 111 19.03 2.81 -0.61
N LYS A 112 19.07 2.32 0.63
CA LYS A 112 19.47 0.94 0.94
C LYS A 112 18.37 -0.07 0.64
N ASN A 113 17.15 0.19 1.15
CA ASN A 113 16.06 -0.77 1.19
C ASN A 113 15.00 -0.55 0.10
N GLY A 114 14.88 0.68 -0.43
CA GLY A 114 13.83 1.09 -1.35
C GLY A 114 12.52 1.49 -0.65
N PHE A 115 12.49 1.54 0.67
CA PHE A 115 11.36 2.03 1.45
C PHE A 115 11.78 2.48 2.85
N VAL A 116 10.92 3.31 3.47
CA VAL A 116 11.08 3.76 4.86
C VAL A 116 9.71 3.77 5.54
N VAL A 117 9.66 3.37 6.81
CA VAL A 117 8.46 3.42 7.65
C VAL A 117 8.59 4.62 8.59
N LEU A 118 7.62 5.54 8.51
CA LEU A 118 7.52 6.74 9.34
C LEU A 118 6.31 6.57 10.27
N GLU A 119 6.56 6.12 11.48
CA GLU A 119 5.52 5.98 12.52
C GLU A 119 5.02 7.35 12.99
N ASP A 120 3.75 7.43 13.42
CA ASP A 120 3.11 8.66 13.91
C ASP A 120 3.19 9.84 12.90
N PHE A 121 3.11 9.52 11.60
CA PHE A 121 3.22 10.53 10.53
C PHE A 121 2.04 11.49 10.53
N PHE A 122 0.83 10.95 10.69
CA PHE A 122 -0.39 11.70 10.94
C PHE A 122 -1.01 11.31 12.28
N GLN A 123 -1.65 12.28 12.93
CA GLN A 123 -2.32 12.05 14.21
C GLN A 123 -3.66 11.31 14.01
N PRO A 124 -4.18 10.62 15.04
CA PRO A 124 -5.42 9.86 14.94
C PRO A 124 -6.61 10.67 14.38
N GLU A 125 -6.76 11.93 14.79
CA GLU A 125 -7.84 12.82 14.36
C GLU A 125 -7.74 13.18 12.87
N GLU A 126 -6.51 13.35 12.36
CA GLU A 126 -6.23 13.62 10.95
C GLU A 126 -6.56 12.42 10.08
N ILE A 127 -6.26 11.22 10.60
CA ILE A 127 -6.59 9.95 9.95
C ILE A 127 -8.10 9.73 9.94
N ASP A 128 -8.81 10.05 11.03
CA ASP A 128 -10.26 9.92 11.10
C ASP A 128 -10.95 10.87 10.11
N GLU A 129 -10.43 12.09 9.91
CA GLU A 129 -10.91 13.01 8.87
C GLU A 129 -10.74 12.42 7.46
N LEU A 130 -9.55 11.87 7.14
CA LEU A 130 -9.30 11.22 5.84
C LEU A 130 -10.19 10.00 5.63
N LYS A 131 -10.38 9.18 6.68
CA LYS A 131 -11.19 7.97 6.62
C LYS A 131 -12.67 8.31 6.41
N SER A 132 -13.20 9.27 7.15
CA SER A 132 -14.59 9.74 7.00
C SER A 132 -14.87 10.18 5.56
N CYS A 133 -13.99 10.98 4.96
CA CYS A 133 -14.12 11.38 3.55
C CYS A 133 -14.09 10.19 2.58
N GLY A 134 -13.26 9.17 2.84
CA GLY A 134 -13.26 7.96 2.03
C GLY A 134 -14.57 7.16 2.17
N GLU A 135 -15.13 7.08 3.37
CA GLU A 135 -16.40 6.40 3.65
C GLU A 135 -17.60 7.10 3.00
N GLU A 136 -17.60 8.45 2.88
CA GLU A 136 -18.66 9.20 2.21
C GLU A 136 -18.91 8.74 0.77
N PHE A 137 -17.88 8.33 0.04
CA PHE A 137 -18.04 7.82 -1.33
C PHE A 137 -18.86 6.54 -1.40
N THR A 138 -18.98 5.79 -0.32
CA THR A 138 -19.81 4.57 -0.27
C THR A 138 -21.30 4.87 -0.13
N THR A 139 -21.67 6.10 0.19
CA THR A 139 -23.07 6.53 0.36
C THR A 139 -23.72 7.00 -0.96
N ASN A 140 -22.87 7.47 -1.91
CA ASN A 140 -23.32 8.01 -3.20
C ASN A 140 -22.68 7.22 -4.35
N LEU A 141 -23.07 5.94 -4.48
CA LEU A 141 -22.54 5.07 -5.51
C LEU A 141 -23.17 5.39 -6.88
N PRO A 142 -22.41 5.20 -7.99
CA PRO A 142 -22.94 5.35 -9.33
C PRO A 142 -24.09 4.35 -9.61
N PRO A 143 -24.95 4.65 -10.60
CA PRO A 143 -26.00 3.72 -11.06
C PRO A 143 -25.39 2.35 -11.44
N GLU A 144 -26.19 1.30 -11.32
CA GLU A 144 -25.74 -0.10 -11.51
C GLU A 144 -25.02 -0.32 -12.84
N ASN A 145 -25.56 0.21 -13.91
CA ASN A 145 -25.01 0.10 -15.27
C ASN A 145 -23.69 0.89 -15.49
N GLU A 146 -23.31 1.78 -14.57
CA GLU A 146 -22.08 2.58 -14.64
C GLU A 146 -20.98 2.06 -13.72
N ARG A 147 -21.27 1.06 -12.87
CA ARG A 147 -20.32 0.49 -11.92
C ARG A 147 -19.22 -0.25 -12.65
N LYS A 148 -17.98 0.05 -12.29
CA LYS A 148 -16.76 -0.52 -12.90
C LYS A 148 -15.97 -1.29 -11.87
N VAL A 149 -15.64 -2.53 -12.22
CA VAL A 149 -14.77 -3.41 -11.43
C VAL A 149 -13.32 -3.06 -11.68
N PHE A 150 -12.49 -3.12 -10.64
CA PHE A 150 -11.04 -3.12 -10.76
C PHE A 150 -10.47 -4.44 -10.26
N ASN A 151 -9.74 -5.14 -11.13
CA ASN A 151 -9.09 -6.41 -10.79
C ASN A 151 -7.70 -6.47 -11.43
N THR A 152 -6.67 -6.65 -10.60
CA THR A 152 -5.27 -6.72 -11.08
C THR A 152 -4.94 -8.02 -11.80
N LEU A 153 -5.73 -9.08 -11.64
CA LEU A 153 -5.52 -10.39 -12.28
C LEU A 153 -6.14 -10.45 -13.68
N GLU A 154 -7.39 -10.00 -13.82
CA GLU A 154 -8.15 -10.16 -15.07
C GLU A 154 -7.89 -9.05 -16.09
N LEU A 155 -7.25 -7.95 -15.67
CA LEU A 155 -6.86 -6.82 -16.52
C LEU A 155 -8.00 -6.24 -17.37
N GLN A 156 -9.25 -6.32 -16.92
CA GLN A 156 -10.42 -5.77 -17.63
C GLN A 156 -10.27 -4.27 -17.87
N GLN A 157 -9.58 -3.56 -16.97
CA GLN A 157 -9.26 -2.14 -17.10
C GLN A 157 -8.42 -1.81 -18.35
N ASN A 158 -7.74 -2.79 -18.97
CA ASN A 158 -6.98 -2.56 -20.20
C ASN A 158 -7.84 -2.11 -21.37
N LYS A 159 -9.12 -2.48 -21.37
CA LYS A 159 -10.12 -2.18 -22.42
C LYS A 159 -11.10 -1.09 -22.00
N ASP A 160 -10.99 -0.60 -20.77
CA ASP A 160 -11.98 0.32 -20.22
C ASP A 160 -11.51 1.78 -20.31
N LYS A 161 -12.22 2.54 -21.14
CA LYS A 161 -12.00 3.98 -21.27
C LYS A 161 -12.25 4.74 -19.98
N TYR A 162 -13.16 4.25 -19.11
CA TYR A 162 -13.41 4.84 -17.80
C TYR A 162 -12.14 4.83 -16.94
N PHE A 163 -11.41 3.70 -16.94
CA PHE A 163 -10.11 3.62 -16.25
C PHE A 163 -9.08 4.54 -16.91
N LEU A 164 -8.95 4.49 -18.25
CA LEU A 164 -7.98 5.32 -18.96
C LEU A 164 -8.18 6.83 -18.71
N ASP A 165 -9.44 7.26 -18.63
CA ASP A 165 -9.82 8.67 -18.44
C ASP A 165 -9.88 9.10 -16.97
N SER A 166 -9.61 8.20 -16.02
CA SER A 166 -9.73 8.47 -14.58
C SER A 166 -8.57 9.28 -14.00
N GLY A 167 -7.48 9.47 -14.75
CA GLY A 167 -6.26 10.10 -14.23
C GLY A 167 -6.44 11.51 -13.69
N ASN A 168 -7.40 12.27 -14.20
CA ASN A 168 -7.72 13.63 -13.77
C ASN A 168 -9.15 13.80 -13.23
N LYS A 169 -9.73 12.70 -12.72
CA LYS A 169 -11.09 12.65 -12.14
C LYS A 169 -11.04 11.95 -10.78
N ILE A 170 -12.14 12.06 -10.05
CA ILE A 170 -12.44 11.18 -8.92
C ILE A 170 -13.35 10.08 -9.48
N SER A 171 -12.79 8.90 -9.69
CA SER A 171 -13.47 7.74 -10.25
C SER A 171 -13.55 6.62 -9.22
N VAL A 172 -14.68 5.92 -9.18
CA VAL A 172 -15.00 4.87 -8.20
C VAL A 172 -14.86 3.52 -8.87
N PHE A 173 -14.17 2.59 -8.20
CA PHE A 173 -13.96 1.23 -8.67
C PHE A 173 -14.41 0.22 -7.60
N PHE A 174 -15.11 -0.81 -8.03
CA PHE A 174 -15.69 -1.84 -7.17
C PHE A 174 -14.79 -3.07 -7.08
N GLU A 175 -14.89 -3.79 -5.96
CA GLU A 175 -14.37 -5.15 -5.88
C GLU A 175 -15.14 -6.08 -6.82
N ALA A 176 -14.44 -7.02 -7.47
CA ALA A 176 -15.07 -7.96 -8.39
C ALA A 176 -16.14 -8.82 -7.71
N GLU A 177 -15.87 -9.24 -6.47
CA GLU A 177 -16.81 -10.06 -5.68
C GLU A 177 -18.01 -9.26 -5.14
N ALA A 178 -17.97 -7.92 -5.22
CA ALA A 178 -19.05 -7.06 -4.72
C ALA A 178 -20.21 -6.88 -5.69
N LEU A 179 -20.04 -7.20 -6.98
CA LEU A 179 -21.04 -6.96 -8.02
C LEU A 179 -21.56 -8.26 -8.65
N GLU A 180 -22.85 -8.29 -8.99
CA GLU A 180 -23.43 -9.20 -9.97
C GLU A 180 -23.10 -8.71 -11.40
N ASP A 181 -23.31 -9.56 -12.41
CA ASP A 181 -23.04 -9.22 -13.82
C ASP A 181 -23.85 -8.01 -14.31
N ASN A 182 -25.04 -7.77 -13.73
CA ASN A 182 -25.91 -6.62 -14.00
C ASN A 182 -25.49 -5.34 -13.25
N GLY A 183 -24.43 -5.39 -12.44
CA GLY A 183 -23.94 -4.28 -11.62
C GLY A 183 -24.61 -4.13 -10.25
N LYS A 184 -25.57 -4.99 -9.88
CA LYS A 184 -26.20 -4.98 -8.57
C LYS A 184 -25.19 -5.40 -7.49
N LEU A 185 -25.31 -4.81 -6.29
CA LEU A 185 -24.45 -5.16 -5.16
C LEU A 185 -24.84 -6.51 -4.55
N LYS A 186 -23.84 -7.37 -4.36
CA LYS A 186 -23.92 -8.60 -3.56
C LYS A 186 -23.65 -8.36 -2.08
N VAL A 187 -23.04 -7.22 -1.76
CA VAL A 187 -22.57 -6.87 -0.41
C VAL A 187 -23.10 -5.51 0.02
N HIS A 188 -22.95 -5.18 1.28
CA HIS A 188 -23.33 -3.86 1.78
C HIS A 188 -22.50 -2.76 1.09
N PRO A 189 -23.06 -1.59 0.71
CA PRO A 189 -22.35 -0.51 0.03
C PRO A 189 -21.01 -0.13 0.65
N ARG A 190 -20.93 -0.08 1.98
CA ARG A 190 -19.71 0.28 2.71
C ARG A 190 -18.51 -0.63 2.45
N VAL A 191 -18.71 -1.86 2.00
CA VAL A 191 -17.65 -2.83 1.74
C VAL A 191 -17.55 -3.20 0.27
N SER A 192 -18.18 -2.42 -0.63
CA SER A 192 -18.25 -2.74 -2.06
C SER A 192 -17.10 -2.19 -2.89
N LEU A 193 -16.42 -1.16 -2.41
CA LEU A 193 -15.42 -0.45 -3.18
C LEU A 193 -14.03 -1.07 -3.02
N ASN A 194 -13.31 -1.20 -4.14
CA ASN A 194 -11.89 -1.51 -4.19
C ASN A 194 -11.06 -0.27 -3.92
N LYS A 195 -11.28 0.78 -4.71
CA LYS A 195 -10.57 2.06 -4.60
C LYS A 195 -11.31 3.22 -5.23
N ILE A 196 -10.87 4.42 -4.88
CA ILE A 196 -11.19 5.66 -5.56
C ILE A 196 -9.89 6.29 -6.05
N GLY A 197 -9.86 6.80 -7.24
CA GLY A 197 -8.69 7.44 -7.87
C GLY A 197 -9.08 8.28 -9.08
N HIS A 198 -8.21 9.06 -9.63
CA HIS A 198 -6.79 9.15 -9.30
C HIS A 198 -6.38 10.60 -9.04
N ALA A 199 -7.36 11.50 -8.85
CA ALA A 199 -7.17 12.94 -8.70
C ALA A 199 -7.67 13.51 -7.35
N LEU A 200 -7.76 12.69 -6.30
CA LEU A 200 -8.19 13.11 -4.95
C LEU A 200 -7.35 14.27 -4.42
N HIS A 201 -6.03 14.26 -4.65
CA HIS A 201 -5.06 15.25 -4.18
C HIS A 201 -5.29 16.67 -4.68
N TRP A 202 -6.13 16.90 -5.67
CA TRP A 202 -6.40 18.24 -6.18
C TRP A 202 -7.89 18.57 -6.35
N LEU A 203 -8.75 17.55 -6.47
CA LEU A 203 -10.19 17.74 -6.63
C LEU A 203 -10.96 17.65 -5.30
N HIS A 204 -10.40 17.01 -4.26
CA HIS A 204 -11.05 16.87 -2.97
C HIS A 204 -10.31 17.70 -1.89
N PRO A 205 -10.95 18.62 -1.18
CA PRO A 205 -10.27 19.55 -0.28
C PRO A 205 -9.49 18.88 0.86
N THR A 206 -10.06 17.85 1.49
CA THR A 206 -9.41 17.14 2.60
C THR A 206 -8.19 16.34 2.11
N PHE A 207 -8.32 15.58 1.03
CA PHE A 207 -7.16 14.85 0.48
C PHE A 207 -6.08 15.80 -0.03
N LYS A 208 -6.46 16.95 -0.60
CA LYS A 208 -5.52 18.02 -0.96
C LYS A 208 -4.78 18.56 0.25
N LYS A 209 -5.48 18.88 1.35
CA LYS A 209 -4.90 19.35 2.61
C LYS A 209 -3.76 18.45 3.08
N TYR A 210 -4.00 17.13 3.16
CA TYR A 210 -3.02 16.18 3.67
C TYR A 210 -1.94 15.81 2.65
N THR A 211 -2.23 15.81 1.34
CA THR A 211 -1.20 15.60 0.31
C THR A 211 -0.17 16.72 0.27
N PHE A 212 -0.59 17.95 0.53
CA PHE A 212 0.28 19.13 0.52
C PHE A 212 0.72 19.59 1.93
N ASP A 213 0.59 18.70 2.92
CA ASP A 213 1.04 18.94 4.29
C ASP A 213 2.56 19.16 4.37
N GLU A 214 3.00 19.96 5.35
CA GLU A 214 4.42 20.28 5.53
C GLU A 214 5.27 19.03 5.82
N ARG A 215 4.70 18.00 6.47
CA ARG A 215 5.39 16.71 6.70
C ARG A 215 5.69 15.97 5.39
N VAL A 216 4.78 16.03 4.42
CA VAL A 216 4.98 15.46 3.08
C VAL A 216 6.07 16.24 2.33
N LYS A 217 6.03 17.57 2.40
CA LYS A 217 7.06 18.43 1.80
C LYS A 217 8.43 18.17 2.41
N GLU A 218 8.49 18.03 3.72
CA GLU A 218 9.71 17.71 4.44
C GLU A 218 10.27 16.34 4.06
N ALA A 219 9.43 15.30 3.98
CA ALA A 219 9.87 13.97 3.55
C ALA A 219 10.43 13.99 2.12
N ALA A 220 9.75 14.66 1.19
CA ALA A 220 10.23 14.81 -0.18
C ALA A 220 11.58 15.58 -0.25
N PHE A 221 11.73 16.62 0.60
CA PHE A 221 12.97 17.38 0.70
C PHE A 221 14.14 16.52 1.23
N GLN A 222 13.90 15.70 2.24
CA GLN A 222 14.92 14.78 2.78
C GLN A 222 15.35 13.72 1.76
N LEU A 223 14.46 13.33 0.83
CA LEU A 223 14.77 12.45 -0.30
C LEU A 223 15.40 13.19 -1.50
N ASP A 224 15.79 14.46 -1.32
CA ASP A 224 16.44 15.28 -2.34
C ASP A 224 15.57 15.54 -3.59
N TYR A 225 14.28 15.76 -3.39
CA TYR A 225 13.38 16.24 -4.44
C TYR A 225 13.47 17.78 -4.53
N GLN A 226 13.72 18.32 -5.73
CA GLN A 226 13.93 19.75 -5.96
C GLN A 226 12.65 20.45 -6.43
N GLU A 227 11.95 19.86 -7.40
CA GLU A 227 10.67 20.33 -7.93
C GLU A 227 9.63 19.20 -7.96
N PRO A 228 9.28 18.62 -6.80
CA PRO A 228 8.33 17.53 -6.75
C PRO A 228 6.94 17.94 -7.21
N ALA A 229 6.26 17.01 -7.90
CA ALA A 229 4.88 17.15 -8.32
C ALA A 229 4.08 15.89 -8.01
N ILE A 230 2.80 16.04 -7.70
CA ILE A 230 1.90 14.92 -7.40
C ILE A 230 1.24 14.47 -8.71
N CYS A 231 1.47 13.21 -9.10
CA CYS A 231 0.92 12.70 -10.35
C CYS A 231 -0.33 11.83 -10.19
N GLN A 232 -0.53 11.20 -9.02
CA GLN A 232 -1.64 10.31 -8.77
C GLN A 232 -1.96 10.26 -7.28
N SER A 233 -3.23 9.98 -6.95
CA SER A 233 -3.65 9.64 -5.58
C SER A 233 -4.82 8.66 -5.60
N MET A 234 -4.86 7.76 -4.61
CA MET A 234 -5.90 6.75 -4.47
C MET A 234 -6.29 6.56 -3.01
N TYR A 235 -7.56 6.31 -2.76
CA TYR A 235 -8.06 5.74 -1.52
C TYR A 235 -8.35 4.26 -1.75
N ILE A 236 -7.75 3.38 -0.97
CA ILE A 236 -7.84 1.92 -1.10
C ILE A 236 -8.59 1.38 0.11
N TYR A 237 -9.66 0.61 -0.14
CA TYR A 237 -10.53 0.10 0.94
C TYR A 237 -10.05 -1.21 1.53
N LYS A 238 -9.59 -2.16 0.71
CA LYS A 238 -9.17 -3.50 1.16
C LYS A 238 -10.16 -4.09 2.18
N ASN A 239 -11.39 -4.26 1.72
CA ASN A 239 -12.54 -4.61 2.55
C ASN A 239 -12.43 -6.00 3.21
N PRO A 240 -13.12 -6.23 4.35
CA PRO A 240 -13.17 -7.53 5.01
C PRO A 240 -13.67 -8.62 4.07
N GLY A 241 -12.96 -9.74 4.02
CA GLY A 241 -13.35 -10.96 3.30
C GLY A 241 -13.23 -10.91 1.79
N ILE A 242 -13.41 -9.73 1.15
CA ILE A 242 -13.46 -9.57 -0.33
C ILE A 242 -12.35 -8.66 -0.87
N GLY A 243 -11.58 -8.00 -0.02
CA GLY A 243 -10.50 -7.11 -0.46
C GLY A 243 -9.48 -7.88 -1.31
N SER A 244 -9.49 -7.64 -2.63
CA SER A 244 -8.68 -8.38 -3.60
C SER A 244 -7.18 -8.12 -3.42
N GLU A 245 -6.36 -9.03 -3.90
CA GLU A 245 -4.91 -8.85 -3.87
C GLU A 245 -4.46 -7.69 -4.77
N VAL A 246 -3.32 -7.13 -4.41
CA VAL A 246 -2.54 -6.27 -5.31
C VAL A 246 -1.32 -7.06 -5.71
N ILE A 247 -1.21 -7.43 -7.00
CA ILE A 247 -0.13 -8.26 -7.52
C ILE A 247 1.24 -7.61 -7.36
N MET A 248 2.30 -8.41 -7.39
CA MET A 248 3.68 -7.92 -7.33
C MET A 248 3.98 -6.95 -8.46
N HIS A 249 4.41 -5.73 -8.11
CA HIS A 249 4.68 -4.68 -9.06
C HIS A 249 5.69 -3.66 -8.55
N GLN A 250 6.13 -2.80 -9.43
CA GLN A 250 6.84 -1.56 -9.17
C GLN A 250 5.93 -0.39 -9.55
N ASP A 251 5.89 0.70 -8.78
CA ASP A 251 5.08 1.88 -9.15
C ASP A 251 5.56 2.51 -10.46
N ALA A 252 6.87 2.45 -10.73
CA ALA A 252 7.46 2.91 -11.98
C ALA A 252 6.98 2.14 -13.22
N THR A 253 6.37 0.95 -13.04
CA THR A 253 5.65 0.26 -14.12
C THR A 253 4.57 1.14 -14.72
N TYR A 254 3.89 1.93 -13.89
CA TYR A 254 2.71 2.74 -14.26
C TYR A 254 3.01 4.22 -14.42
N LEU A 255 4.02 4.75 -13.69
CA LEU A 255 4.30 6.18 -13.53
C LEU A 255 5.78 6.49 -13.80
N TYR A 256 6.27 6.02 -14.95
CA TYR A 256 7.67 6.09 -15.32
C TYR A 256 8.15 7.52 -15.56
N THR A 257 9.31 7.85 -15.00
CA THR A 257 10.11 9.05 -15.34
C THR A 257 11.50 8.63 -15.81
N GLU A 258 12.14 9.46 -16.64
CA GLU A 258 13.53 9.27 -17.09
C GLU A 258 14.38 10.46 -16.65
N PRO A 259 15.40 10.26 -15.79
CA PRO A 259 15.65 9.05 -14.97
C PRO A 259 14.50 8.78 -13.98
N VAL A 260 14.43 7.54 -13.47
CA VAL A 260 13.36 7.20 -12.50
C VAL A 260 13.59 7.93 -11.19
N LYS A 261 12.69 8.89 -10.89
CA LYS A 261 12.64 9.60 -9.61
C LYS A 261 11.18 9.74 -9.19
N LEU A 262 10.68 8.69 -8.54
CA LEU A 262 9.30 8.47 -8.13
C LEU A 262 9.28 7.89 -6.72
N VAL A 263 8.46 8.46 -5.85
CA VAL A 263 8.18 7.94 -4.50
C VAL A 263 6.68 7.86 -4.26
N GLY A 264 6.22 6.70 -3.78
CA GLY A 264 4.88 6.51 -3.26
C GLY A 264 4.83 6.86 -1.77
N PHE A 265 3.81 7.61 -1.37
CA PHE A 265 3.42 7.83 0.02
C PHE A 265 2.21 6.94 0.30
N TRP A 266 2.38 5.94 1.14
CA TRP A 266 1.32 5.03 1.53
C TRP A 266 0.98 5.24 3.01
N ILE A 267 -0.21 5.77 3.30
CA ILE A 267 -0.65 6.18 4.62
C ILE A 267 -1.67 5.18 5.15
N ALA A 268 -1.35 4.53 6.27
CA ALA A 268 -2.25 3.61 6.94
C ALA A 268 -3.38 4.38 7.63
N LEU A 269 -4.62 4.22 7.16
CA LEU A 269 -5.81 4.80 7.78
C LEU A 269 -6.38 3.89 8.88
N GLU A 270 -5.91 2.66 8.93
CA GLU A 270 -6.19 1.62 9.92
C GLU A 270 -4.93 0.81 10.17
N ASP A 271 -4.90 0.03 11.23
CA ASP A 271 -3.81 -0.92 11.47
C ASP A 271 -3.73 -1.91 10.31
N ALA A 272 -2.56 -2.03 9.72
CA ALA A 272 -2.27 -2.98 8.66
C ALA A 272 -1.50 -4.17 9.24
N THR A 273 -2.11 -5.34 9.24
CA THR A 273 -1.53 -6.60 9.71
C THR A 273 -1.37 -7.59 8.56
N GLN A 274 -0.74 -8.73 8.80
CA GLN A 274 -0.63 -9.76 7.77
C GLN A 274 -2.00 -10.34 7.41
N GLU A 275 -2.91 -10.44 8.39
CA GLU A 275 -4.24 -11.02 8.24
C GLU A 275 -5.16 -10.14 7.38
N ASN A 276 -5.08 -8.80 7.52
CA ASN A 276 -5.92 -7.88 6.74
C ASN A 276 -5.23 -7.31 5.49
N GLY A 277 -4.04 -7.81 5.16
CA GLY A 277 -3.33 -7.49 3.91
C GLY A 277 -2.42 -6.27 3.99
N CYS A 278 -1.49 -6.24 4.97
CA CYS A 278 -0.38 -5.28 4.98
C CYS A 278 0.46 -5.38 3.71
N LEU A 279 1.32 -4.39 3.47
CA LEU A 279 2.27 -4.45 2.37
C LEU A 279 3.34 -5.52 2.62
N TRP A 280 3.75 -6.17 1.53
CA TRP A 280 4.92 -7.01 1.45
C TRP A 280 5.89 -6.37 0.47
N ILE A 281 7.12 -6.13 0.90
CA ILE A 281 8.13 -5.40 0.13
C ILE A 281 9.36 -6.28 -0.02
N ALA A 282 10.00 -6.27 -1.21
CA ALA A 282 11.29 -6.90 -1.46
C ALA A 282 12.41 -5.86 -1.25
N PRO A 283 13.10 -5.82 -0.07
CA PRO A 283 14.10 -4.80 0.22
C PRO A 283 15.25 -4.86 -0.77
N GLY A 284 15.66 -3.69 -1.30
CA GLY A 284 16.78 -3.57 -2.24
C GLY A 284 16.43 -3.89 -3.70
N SER A 285 15.22 -4.37 -3.99
CA SER A 285 14.81 -4.72 -5.37
C SER A 285 14.76 -3.51 -6.32
N HIS A 286 14.67 -2.28 -5.80
CA HIS A 286 14.71 -1.05 -6.59
C HIS A 286 16.03 -0.85 -7.36
N LYS A 287 17.09 -1.57 -6.98
CA LYS A 287 18.41 -1.51 -7.63
C LYS A 287 18.49 -2.31 -8.93
N SER A 288 17.45 -3.09 -9.26
CA SER A 288 17.40 -3.91 -10.48
C SER A 288 16.77 -3.20 -11.68
N GLY A 289 16.47 -1.91 -11.58
CA GLY A 289 15.84 -1.15 -12.66
C GLY A 289 14.34 -1.39 -12.76
N VAL A 290 13.72 -0.90 -13.85
CA VAL A 290 12.29 -1.09 -14.15
C VAL A 290 12.11 -2.40 -14.89
N HIS A 291 11.25 -3.28 -14.37
CA HIS A 291 11.08 -4.64 -14.88
C HIS A 291 10.12 -4.70 -16.08
N ARG A 292 9.07 -3.92 -16.10
CA ARG A 292 8.13 -3.73 -17.22
C ARG A 292 7.39 -2.42 -17.08
N ARG A 293 6.78 -1.96 -18.17
CA ARG A 293 5.97 -0.75 -18.18
C ARG A 293 4.55 -1.05 -18.64
N TYR A 294 3.59 -0.31 -18.07
CA TYR A 294 2.19 -0.34 -18.45
C TYR A 294 1.89 0.94 -19.25
N VAL A 295 1.72 0.80 -20.54
CA VAL A 295 1.74 1.90 -21.49
C VAL A 295 0.46 1.96 -22.32
N ARG A 296 0.20 3.15 -22.86
CA ARG A 296 -0.86 3.34 -23.86
C ARG A 296 -0.53 2.53 -25.11
N ASN A 297 -1.51 1.72 -25.56
CA ASN A 297 -1.34 0.95 -26.78
C ASN A 297 -1.25 1.86 -28.00
N LYS A 298 -0.28 1.59 -28.84
CA LYS A 298 -0.06 2.34 -30.10
C LYS A 298 -0.75 1.70 -31.30
N ASP A 299 -1.26 0.48 -31.15
CA ASP A 299 -1.98 -0.22 -32.20
C ASP A 299 -3.44 0.25 -32.23
N PRO A 300 -3.87 1.00 -33.27
CA PRO A 300 -5.22 1.52 -33.38
C PRO A 300 -6.28 0.43 -33.62
N GLU A 301 -5.88 -0.75 -34.11
CA GLU A 301 -6.78 -1.87 -34.38
C GLU A 301 -7.00 -2.74 -33.15
N SER A 302 -6.21 -2.53 -32.09
CA SER A 302 -6.32 -3.29 -30.85
C SER A 302 -7.53 -2.86 -30.02
N LYS A 303 -8.22 -3.84 -29.46
CA LYS A 303 -9.28 -3.58 -28.45
C LYS A 303 -8.71 -3.17 -27.08
N GLU A 304 -7.42 -3.39 -26.86
CA GLU A 304 -6.75 -3.01 -25.61
C GLU A 304 -6.18 -1.60 -25.72
N LEU A 305 -6.62 -0.72 -24.84
CA LEU A 305 -6.16 0.68 -24.76
C LEU A 305 -4.82 0.78 -24.03
N LEU A 306 -4.53 -0.21 -23.18
CA LEU A 306 -3.35 -0.29 -22.32
C LEU A 306 -2.73 -1.68 -22.42
N VAL A 307 -1.40 -1.72 -22.48
CA VAL A 307 -0.63 -2.97 -22.60
C VAL A 307 0.63 -2.93 -21.75
N TYR A 308 1.14 -4.11 -21.38
CA TYR A 308 2.49 -4.21 -20.84
C TYR A 308 3.50 -4.34 -21.99
N ASP A 309 4.62 -3.59 -21.90
CA ASP A 309 5.70 -3.61 -22.90
C ASP A 309 6.45 -4.95 -22.97
N ARG A 310 6.35 -5.76 -21.91
CA ARG A 310 6.95 -7.09 -21.80
C ARG A 310 6.22 -7.98 -20.80
N ALA A 311 6.54 -9.26 -20.81
CA ALA A 311 5.95 -10.26 -19.91
C ALA A 311 6.16 -9.91 -18.43
N ALA A 312 5.27 -10.43 -17.59
CA ALA A 312 5.40 -10.31 -16.14
C ALA A 312 6.71 -10.96 -15.66
N PRO A 313 7.52 -10.27 -14.86
CA PRO A 313 8.69 -10.89 -14.24
C PRO A 313 8.26 -11.93 -13.20
N CYS A 314 9.10 -12.94 -13.01
CA CYS A 314 8.92 -13.92 -11.94
C CYS A 314 9.65 -13.46 -10.69
N TYR A 315 8.93 -13.32 -9.58
CA TYR A 315 9.49 -12.93 -8.29
C TYR A 315 9.45 -14.09 -7.29
N GLN A 316 10.54 -14.28 -6.54
CA GLN A 316 10.59 -15.28 -5.48
C GLN A 316 10.02 -14.68 -4.18
N LEU A 317 9.00 -15.32 -3.62
CA LEU A 317 8.34 -14.89 -2.36
C LEU A 317 9.31 -14.76 -1.18
N SER A 318 10.37 -15.58 -1.14
CA SER A 318 11.41 -15.53 -0.11
C SER A 318 12.14 -14.19 -0.02
N ASN A 319 12.09 -13.38 -1.08
CA ASN A 319 12.70 -12.05 -1.11
C ASN A 319 11.84 -10.98 -0.41
N PHE A 320 10.57 -11.27 -0.16
CA PHE A 320 9.64 -10.31 0.41
C PHE A 320 9.59 -10.41 1.94
N ARG A 321 9.29 -9.28 2.55
CA ARG A 321 9.05 -9.17 4.00
C ARG A 321 7.73 -8.45 4.23
N PRO A 322 6.90 -8.92 5.19
CA PRO A 322 5.71 -8.18 5.59
C PRO A 322 6.11 -6.88 6.31
N VAL A 323 5.33 -5.84 6.08
CA VAL A 323 5.51 -4.53 6.72
C VAL A 323 4.21 -4.17 7.44
N PRO A 324 3.91 -4.82 8.59
CA PRO A 324 2.77 -4.44 9.40
C PRO A 324 3.04 -3.08 10.06
N VAL A 325 2.01 -2.22 10.08
CA VAL A 325 2.10 -0.86 10.63
C VAL A 325 0.81 -0.46 11.33
N SER A 326 0.93 0.43 12.29
CA SER A 326 -0.22 1.04 12.99
C SER A 326 -0.85 2.15 12.17
N LYS A 327 -2.13 2.44 12.43
CA LYS A 327 -2.86 3.63 11.96
C LYS A 327 -2.01 4.90 12.13
N GLY A 328 -2.01 5.78 11.14
CA GLY A 328 -1.23 7.03 11.14
C GLY A 328 0.20 6.91 10.62
N THR A 329 0.69 5.69 10.38
CA THR A 329 2.01 5.46 9.79
C THR A 329 2.02 5.78 8.30
N CYS A 330 3.12 6.38 7.81
CA CYS A 330 3.41 6.53 6.38
C CYS A 330 4.55 5.61 5.97
N ILE A 331 4.38 4.87 4.89
CA ILE A 331 5.45 4.12 4.23
C ILE A 331 5.85 4.88 2.97
N LEU A 332 7.11 5.32 2.90
CA LEU A 332 7.71 5.86 1.68
C LEU A 332 8.20 4.69 0.82
N ILE A 333 7.74 4.62 -0.43
CA ILE A 333 7.99 3.50 -1.34
C ILE A 333 8.73 4.01 -2.57
N HIS A 334 9.96 3.53 -2.82
CA HIS A 334 10.71 3.87 -4.03
C HIS A 334 9.99 3.32 -5.27
N GLY A 335 9.87 4.13 -6.32
CA GLY A 335 9.12 3.75 -7.53
C GLY A 335 9.54 2.42 -8.17
N GLN A 336 10.77 1.98 -7.94
CA GLN A 336 11.32 0.72 -8.47
C GLN A 336 11.35 -0.43 -7.44
N VAL A 337 10.94 -0.22 -6.18
CA VAL A 337 10.89 -1.33 -5.22
C VAL A 337 9.69 -2.22 -5.51
N VAL A 338 9.92 -3.53 -5.55
CA VAL A 338 8.84 -4.49 -5.80
C VAL A 338 8.05 -4.71 -4.52
N HIS A 339 6.74 -4.56 -4.61
CA HIS A 339 5.83 -4.76 -3.48
C HIS A 339 4.48 -5.32 -3.92
N PHE A 340 3.74 -5.84 -2.97
CA PHE A 340 2.40 -6.40 -3.17
C PHE A 340 1.61 -6.44 -1.86
N SER A 341 0.35 -6.85 -1.91
CA SER A 341 -0.42 -7.18 -0.71
C SER A 341 -1.36 -8.35 -0.97
N TYR A 342 -1.44 -9.28 -0.02
CA TYR A 342 -2.37 -10.40 -0.09
C TYR A 342 -3.84 -9.94 -0.05
N PRO A 343 -4.79 -10.78 -0.49
CA PRO A 343 -6.21 -10.54 -0.26
C PRO A 343 -6.50 -10.37 1.23
N ASN A 344 -7.47 -9.54 1.56
CA ASN A 344 -7.96 -9.42 2.92
C ASN A 344 -9.01 -10.52 3.20
N LYS A 345 -8.63 -11.51 4.00
CA LYS A 345 -9.51 -12.61 4.42
C LYS A 345 -9.99 -12.46 5.87
N SER A 346 -9.60 -11.38 6.54
CA SER A 346 -9.99 -11.09 7.91
C SER A 346 -11.37 -10.41 7.99
N ASP A 347 -11.86 -10.22 9.18
CA ASP A 347 -13.08 -9.46 9.51
C ASP A 347 -12.85 -7.94 9.66
N LYS A 348 -11.60 -7.47 9.49
CA LYS A 348 -11.21 -6.07 9.61
C LYS A 348 -10.80 -5.50 8.27
N SER A 349 -11.26 -4.30 7.96
CA SER A 349 -10.78 -3.55 6.78
C SER A 349 -9.31 -3.13 6.94
N ARG A 350 -8.71 -2.71 5.83
CA ARG A 350 -7.38 -2.11 5.82
C ARG A 350 -7.39 -0.92 4.85
N HIS A 351 -7.98 0.18 5.27
CA HIS A 351 -8.03 1.40 4.48
C HIS A 351 -6.65 2.07 4.41
N ALA A 352 -6.34 2.61 3.25
CA ALA A 352 -5.11 3.37 3.04
C ALA A 352 -5.36 4.54 2.08
N TYR A 353 -4.69 5.66 2.32
CA TYR A 353 -4.56 6.74 1.34
C TYR A 353 -3.16 6.71 0.76
N THR A 354 -3.04 6.68 -0.56
CA THR A 354 -1.74 6.67 -1.23
C THR A 354 -1.69 7.72 -2.33
N PHE A 355 -0.52 8.33 -2.50
CA PHE A 355 -0.25 9.25 -3.60
C PHE A 355 1.20 9.15 -4.04
N HIS A 356 1.44 9.55 -5.29
CA HIS A 356 2.74 9.40 -5.92
C HIS A 356 3.33 10.76 -6.27
N VAL A 357 4.58 10.95 -5.87
CA VAL A 357 5.37 12.15 -6.09
C VAL A 357 6.48 11.84 -7.08
N ILE A 358 6.54 12.62 -8.16
CA ILE A 358 7.62 12.58 -9.13
C ILE A 358 8.52 13.82 -8.99
N GLU A 359 9.79 13.68 -9.32
CA GLU A 359 10.66 14.83 -9.58
C GLU A 359 10.37 15.37 -10.99
N THR A 360 10.41 16.67 -11.15
CA THR A 360 10.24 17.31 -12.47
C THR A 360 11.44 18.18 -12.89
N GLN A 361 12.42 18.35 -11.98
CA GLN A 361 13.67 18.98 -12.34
C GLN A 361 14.64 17.91 -12.84
N HIS A 362 15.16 18.08 -14.05
CA HIS A 362 16.08 17.13 -14.70
C HIS A 362 15.53 15.73 -14.90
N THR A 363 14.19 15.57 -14.92
CA THR A 363 13.51 14.33 -15.25
C THR A 363 12.39 14.58 -16.26
N SER A 364 12.06 13.55 -17.05
CA SER A 364 10.96 13.59 -18.01
C SER A 364 9.91 12.56 -17.67
N TYR A 365 8.67 12.98 -17.44
CA TYR A 365 7.53 12.07 -17.29
C TYR A 365 7.16 11.48 -18.66
N SER A 366 7.08 10.16 -18.75
CA SER A 366 6.86 9.50 -20.04
C SER A 366 5.49 9.77 -20.63
N LYS A 367 5.46 10.15 -21.89
CA LYS A 367 4.23 10.31 -22.70
C LYS A 367 3.51 8.98 -22.98
N GLU A 368 4.18 7.86 -22.76
CA GLU A 368 3.62 6.51 -22.92
C GLU A 368 2.89 6.01 -21.70
N ASN A 369 3.10 6.63 -20.53
CA ASN A 369 2.39 6.22 -19.31
C ASN A 369 0.88 6.27 -19.53
N TRP A 370 0.16 5.34 -18.90
CA TRP A 370 -1.30 5.31 -18.96
C TRP A 370 -1.93 6.61 -18.46
N LEU A 371 -1.45 7.13 -17.33
CA LEU A 371 -1.88 8.39 -16.75
C LEU A 371 -1.05 9.53 -17.35
N GLN A 372 -1.74 10.56 -17.82
CA GLN A 372 -1.11 11.75 -18.36
C GLN A 372 -1.48 12.98 -17.52
N PRO A 373 -0.63 14.01 -17.47
CA PRO A 373 -0.94 15.23 -16.74
C PRO A 373 -2.15 15.94 -17.33
N PRO A 374 -2.96 16.61 -16.49
CA PRO A 374 -4.01 17.51 -16.97
C PRO A 374 -3.41 18.72 -17.70
N PRO A 375 -4.23 19.49 -18.44
CA PRO A 375 -3.80 20.80 -18.94
C PRO A 375 -3.22 21.66 -17.81
N GLY A 376 -2.00 22.16 -17.99
CA GLY A 376 -1.26 22.88 -16.93
C GLY A 376 -0.28 22.04 -16.14
N GLY A 377 -0.24 20.71 -16.35
CA GLY A 377 0.70 19.80 -15.69
C GLY A 377 0.27 19.35 -14.30
N PHE A 378 1.08 18.52 -13.68
CA PHE A 378 0.86 18.05 -12.31
C PHE A 378 1.10 19.16 -11.27
N LEU A 379 0.33 19.15 -10.18
CA LEU A 379 0.46 20.13 -9.11
C LEU A 379 1.82 20.00 -8.40
N LYS A 380 2.52 21.12 -8.30
CA LYS A 380 3.84 21.18 -7.64
C LYS A 380 3.69 21.17 -6.13
N LEU A 381 4.35 20.21 -5.46
CA LEU A 381 4.25 20.01 -4.01
C LEU A 381 4.70 21.24 -3.22
N TYR A 382 5.80 21.89 -3.60
CA TYR A 382 6.37 23.02 -2.85
C TYR A 382 5.71 24.37 -3.15
N ARG A 383 4.77 24.45 -4.10
CA ARG A 383 4.13 25.68 -4.53
C ARG A 383 2.63 25.77 -4.18
N ASN A 384 2.12 24.70 -3.53
CA ASN A 384 0.71 24.61 -3.11
C ASN A 384 0.59 24.45 -1.59
#